data_d8aba8a805a6c82e9e67d7ddf4d9e955
#
_entry.id   d8aba8a805a6c82e9e67d7ddf4d9e955
#
_cell.length_a   1.000
_cell.length_b   1.000
_cell.length_c   1.000
_cell.angle_alpha   90.00
_cell.angle_beta   90.00
_cell.angle_gamma   90.00
#
_symmetry.space_group_name_H-M   'P 1'
#
loop_
_entity.id
_entity.type
_entity.pdbx_description
1 polymer ?
#
loop_
_entity_poly.entity_id
_entity_poly.type
_entity_poly.pdbx_seq_one_letter_code
_entity_poly.pdbx_strand_id
1 'polypeptide(L)'
;MGATTSEKGDLLVRLYDLPESTAEARMAEAGITIRRALPPERYAVRDWILERFNPYWGGEAEMALSQFPTTIWLAIRGDQLLGFACHDASAKGFFGPTGVDESMRGQGVGEALLFATLRGMREAGYAYAVIGDPGPIDWYLKRLDAMIIPKSSPGIYRGML
;
A
#
# COMPACT_ATOMS: atom_id res chain seq x y z
N MET A 1 27.73 -11.57 -7.47
CA MET A 1 27.59 -10.13 -7.74
C MET A 1 26.12 -9.85 -8.03
N GLY A 2 25.40 -9.35 -7.07
CA GLY A 2 24.04 -8.90 -7.29
C GLY A 2 24.10 -7.63 -8.12
N ALA A 3 23.67 -7.68 -9.36
CA ALA A 3 23.38 -6.48 -10.14
C ALA A 3 22.23 -5.77 -9.41
N THR A 4 22.53 -4.66 -8.74
CA THR A 4 21.50 -3.72 -8.34
C THR A 4 20.91 -3.19 -9.65
N THR A 5 19.75 -3.67 -10.01
CA THR A 5 19.00 -3.12 -11.13
C THR A 5 18.67 -1.68 -10.78
N SER A 6 19.33 -0.72 -11.44
CA SER A 6 19.00 0.70 -11.38
C SER A 6 17.71 1.01 -12.15
N GLU A 7 16.98 -0.02 -12.57
CA GLU A 7 15.76 0.10 -13.33
C GLU A 7 14.61 0.58 -12.44
N LYS A 8 14.02 1.69 -12.84
CA LYS A 8 12.82 2.26 -12.18
C LYS A 8 11.60 1.94 -13.01
N GLY A 9 10.47 1.86 -12.37
CA GLY A 9 9.19 1.65 -13.04
C GLY A 9 8.13 1.11 -12.11
N ASP A 10 6.95 1.01 -12.64
CA ASP A 10 5.83 0.38 -11.95
C ASP A 10 6.03 -1.13 -11.88
N LEU A 11 5.51 -1.76 -10.83
CA LEU A 11 5.52 -3.21 -10.68
C LEU A 11 4.17 -3.79 -11.03
N LEU A 12 4.16 -4.88 -11.78
CA LEU A 12 2.98 -5.67 -12.07
C LEU A 12 2.92 -6.88 -11.16
N VAL A 13 1.80 -7.04 -10.45
CA VAL A 13 1.55 -8.13 -9.51
C VAL A 13 0.39 -8.99 -10.01
N ARG A 14 0.59 -10.31 -10.04
CA ARG A 14 -0.46 -11.28 -10.34
C ARG A 14 -1.25 -11.57 -9.06
N LEU A 15 -2.46 -11.03 -8.93
CA LEU A 15 -3.26 -11.18 -7.72
C LEU A 15 -3.82 -12.59 -7.54
N TYR A 16 -4.00 -13.32 -8.64
CA TYR A 16 -4.47 -14.71 -8.62
C TYR A 16 -3.41 -15.72 -8.13
N ASP A 17 -2.17 -15.26 -7.96
CA ASP A 17 -1.03 -16.07 -7.56
C ASP A 17 -0.18 -15.37 -6.50
N LEU A 18 -0.86 -14.81 -5.50
CA LEU A 18 -0.18 -14.12 -4.39
C LEU A 18 0.55 -15.13 -3.51
N PRO A 19 1.82 -14.85 -3.15
CA PRO A 19 2.52 -15.64 -2.14
C PRO A 19 1.78 -15.62 -0.80
N GLU A 20 1.98 -16.66 -0.01
CA GLU A 20 1.51 -16.66 1.38
C GLU A 20 2.40 -15.77 2.24
N SER A 21 1.78 -15.12 3.24
CA SER A 21 2.49 -14.30 4.23
C SER A 21 1.93 -14.57 5.61
N THR A 22 2.82 -14.61 6.59
CA THR A 22 2.45 -14.74 8.01
C THR A 22 2.31 -13.40 8.70
N ALA A 23 2.52 -12.29 7.99
CA ALA A 23 2.60 -10.97 8.59
C ALA A 23 1.31 -10.55 9.30
N GLU A 24 0.14 -10.81 8.69
CA GLU A 24 -1.14 -10.46 9.32
C GLU A 24 -1.39 -11.26 10.60
N ALA A 25 -1.06 -12.55 10.60
CA ALA A 25 -1.18 -13.38 11.80
C ALA A 25 -0.25 -12.90 12.92
N ARG A 26 0.99 -12.52 12.57
CA ARG A 26 1.94 -11.96 13.53
C ARG A 26 1.46 -10.62 14.10
N MET A 27 0.81 -9.80 13.28
CA MET A 27 0.22 -8.54 13.73
C MET A 27 -0.93 -8.79 14.70
N ALA A 28 -1.80 -9.74 14.41
CA ALA A 28 -2.90 -10.12 15.30
C ALA A 28 -2.38 -10.58 16.67
N GLU A 29 -1.32 -11.39 16.70
CA GLU A 29 -0.67 -11.81 17.96
C GLU A 29 -0.07 -10.63 18.73
N ALA A 30 0.39 -9.59 18.03
CA ALA A 30 0.90 -8.37 18.64
C ALA A 30 -0.19 -7.35 19.01
N GLY A 31 -1.47 -7.71 18.87
CA GLY A 31 -2.59 -6.82 19.18
C GLY A 31 -2.85 -5.76 18.12
N ILE A 32 -2.35 -5.95 16.91
CA ILE A 32 -2.52 -5.02 15.79
C ILE A 32 -3.58 -5.56 14.84
N THR A 33 -4.62 -4.78 14.61
CA THR A 33 -5.70 -5.10 13.68
C THR A 33 -5.44 -4.46 12.32
N ILE A 34 -5.61 -5.24 11.25
CA ILE A 34 -5.54 -4.74 9.88
C ILE A 34 -6.96 -4.75 9.31
N ARG A 35 -7.49 -3.60 8.95
CA ARG A 35 -8.84 -3.45 8.43
C ARG A 35 -8.99 -2.22 7.54
N ARG A 36 -10.06 -2.17 6.78
CA ARG A 36 -10.44 -0.95 6.04
C ARG A 36 -10.78 0.17 7.01
N ALA A 37 -10.49 1.40 6.61
CA ALA A 37 -10.98 2.58 7.33
C ALA A 37 -12.51 2.67 7.22
N LEU A 38 -13.13 3.15 8.27
CA LEU A 38 -14.54 3.52 8.25
C LEU A 38 -14.67 5.00 7.84
N PRO A 39 -15.73 5.37 7.11
CA PRO A 39 -15.93 6.77 6.69
C PRO A 39 -15.81 7.82 7.81
N PRO A 40 -16.28 7.57 9.04
CA PRO A 40 -16.10 8.53 10.14
C PRO A 40 -14.62 8.80 10.54
N GLU A 41 -13.72 7.93 10.16
CA GLU A 41 -12.29 8.08 10.45
C GLU A 41 -11.55 8.97 9.44
N ARG A 42 -12.25 9.46 8.42
CA ARG A 42 -11.69 10.18 7.28
C ARG A 42 -10.68 11.26 7.67
N TYR A 43 -11.07 12.17 8.53
CA TYR A 43 -10.23 13.31 8.87
C TYR A 43 -9.05 12.90 9.77
N ALA A 44 -9.29 12.01 10.71
CA ALA A 44 -8.23 11.48 11.57
C ALA A 44 -7.13 10.78 10.76
N VAL A 45 -7.52 9.94 9.80
CA VAL A 45 -6.59 9.23 8.93
C VAL A 45 -5.85 10.19 8.00
N ARG A 46 -6.57 11.10 7.35
CA ARG A 46 -5.96 12.11 6.47
C ARG A 46 -4.92 12.94 7.22
N ASP A 47 -5.28 13.47 8.39
CA ASP A 47 -4.40 14.34 9.15
C ASP A 47 -3.17 13.58 9.65
N TRP A 48 -3.33 12.32 10.04
CA TRP A 48 -2.22 11.45 10.41
C TRP A 48 -1.22 11.27 9.25
N ILE A 49 -1.73 11.10 8.02
CA ILE A 49 -0.90 10.94 6.82
C ILE A 49 -0.19 12.25 6.47
N LEU A 50 -0.91 13.37 6.49
CA LEU A 50 -0.34 14.70 6.21
C LEU A 50 0.78 15.05 7.19
N GLU A 51 0.62 14.72 8.45
CA GLU A 51 1.61 15.02 9.49
C GLU A 51 2.90 14.22 9.31
N ARG A 52 2.80 12.95 8.85
CA ARG A 52 3.94 12.01 8.80
C ARG A 52 4.59 11.88 7.44
N PHE A 53 3.88 12.18 6.37
CA PHE A 53 4.36 11.98 5.01
C PHE A 53 4.33 13.26 4.19
N ASN A 54 3.33 13.42 3.30
CA ASN A 54 3.29 14.56 2.40
C ASN A 54 1.88 14.84 1.88
N PRO A 55 1.63 16.03 1.27
CA PRO A 55 0.32 16.39 0.73
C PRO A 55 -0.17 15.49 -0.41
N TYR A 56 0.73 14.94 -1.22
CA TYR A 56 0.35 14.06 -2.34
C TYR A 56 -0.29 12.77 -1.82
N TRP A 57 0.31 12.17 -0.83
CA TRP A 57 -0.23 10.98 -0.17
C TRP A 57 -1.54 11.30 0.58
N GLY A 58 -1.63 12.49 1.16
CA GLY A 58 -2.87 12.96 1.76
C GLY A 58 -4.02 13.06 0.75
N GLY A 59 -3.75 13.59 -0.43
CA GLY A 59 -4.73 13.68 -1.51
C GLY A 59 -5.17 12.30 -2.03
N GLU A 60 -4.23 11.41 -2.22
CA GLU A 60 -4.52 10.02 -2.63
C GLU A 60 -5.32 9.28 -1.56
N ALA A 61 -4.97 9.45 -0.29
CA ALA A 61 -5.74 8.89 0.82
C ALA A 61 -7.17 9.42 0.86
N GLU A 62 -7.39 10.70 0.58
CA GLU A 62 -8.74 11.26 0.48
C GLU A 62 -9.57 10.60 -0.62
N MET A 63 -8.96 10.29 -1.74
CA MET A 63 -9.64 9.53 -2.80
C MET A 63 -10.04 8.14 -2.31
N ALA A 64 -9.12 7.42 -1.66
CA ALA A 64 -9.40 6.10 -1.11
C ALA A 64 -10.48 6.12 -0.02
N LEU A 65 -10.49 7.16 0.80
CA LEU A 65 -11.51 7.39 1.83
C LEU A 65 -12.88 7.79 1.25
N SER A 66 -12.92 8.21 -0.01
CA SER A 66 -14.14 8.60 -0.72
C SER A 66 -14.78 7.43 -1.48
N GLN A 67 -14.13 6.28 -1.56
CA GLN A 67 -14.71 5.07 -2.11
C GLN A 67 -15.70 4.43 -1.12
N PHE A 68 -16.61 3.61 -1.60
CA PHE A 68 -17.51 2.85 -0.73
C PHE A 68 -17.63 1.40 -1.23
N PRO A 69 -17.12 0.44 -0.48
CA PRO A 69 -16.34 0.59 0.76
C PRO A 69 -15.04 1.35 0.53
N THR A 70 -14.49 1.93 1.60
CA THR A 70 -13.21 2.63 1.50
C THR A 70 -12.10 1.70 1.00
N THR A 71 -11.18 2.25 0.19
CA THR A 71 -10.07 1.48 -0.38
C THR A 71 -8.74 1.78 0.31
N ILE A 72 -8.81 2.13 1.58
CA ILE A 72 -7.66 2.32 2.46
C ILE A 72 -7.72 1.34 3.62
N TRP A 73 -6.60 0.66 3.83
CA TRP A 73 -6.41 -0.30 4.90
C TRP A 73 -5.56 0.33 5.99
N LEU A 74 -5.92 0.07 7.24
CA LEU A 74 -5.27 0.63 8.42
C LEU A 74 -4.68 -0.47 9.28
N ALA A 75 -3.53 -0.17 9.89
CA ALA A 75 -2.96 -0.97 10.96
C ALA A 75 -3.18 -0.22 12.27
N ILE A 76 -3.91 -0.81 13.20
CA ILE A 76 -4.36 -0.15 14.42
C ILE A 76 -4.03 -1.02 15.64
N ARG A 77 -3.48 -0.39 16.67
CA ARG A 77 -3.30 -1.01 17.98
C ARG A 77 -3.98 -0.13 19.03
N GLY A 78 -5.06 -0.67 19.65
CA GLY A 78 -5.90 0.14 20.54
C GLY A 78 -6.55 1.29 19.77
N ASP A 79 -6.24 2.51 20.15
CA ASP A 79 -6.68 3.74 19.50
C ASP A 79 -5.59 4.39 18.62
N GLN A 80 -4.45 3.70 18.44
CA GLN A 80 -3.32 4.24 17.68
C GLN A 80 -3.29 3.71 16.25
N LEU A 81 -3.25 4.65 15.30
CA LEU A 81 -2.95 4.35 13.90
C LEU A 81 -1.44 4.17 13.75
N LEU A 82 -1.04 3.04 13.17
CA LEU A 82 0.37 2.66 13.00
C LEU A 82 0.82 2.72 11.54
N GLY A 83 -0.10 2.59 10.61
CA GLY A 83 0.21 2.57 9.19
C GLY A 83 -1.04 2.45 8.34
N PHE A 84 -0.86 2.62 7.04
CA PHE A 84 -1.95 2.56 6.07
C PHE A 84 -1.46 2.03 4.72
N ALA A 85 -2.39 1.56 3.89
CA ALA A 85 -2.16 1.26 2.48
C ALA A 85 -3.45 1.46 1.70
N CYS A 86 -3.32 2.03 0.51
CA CYS A 86 -4.45 2.32 -0.37
C CYS A 86 -4.43 1.46 -1.63
N HIS A 87 -5.60 1.29 -2.24
CA HIS A 87 -5.72 0.90 -3.63
C HIS A 87 -6.78 1.76 -4.31
N ASP A 88 -6.75 1.83 -5.62
CA ASP A 88 -7.66 2.67 -6.40
C ASP A 88 -7.67 4.14 -5.95
N ALA A 89 -6.53 4.62 -5.50
CA ALA A 89 -6.34 5.99 -5.07
C ALA A 89 -5.68 6.85 -6.15
N SER A 90 -4.60 6.36 -6.75
CA SER A 90 -3.88 7.06 -7.83
C SER A 90 -4.51 6.78 -9.19
N ALA A 91 -4.86 5.54 -9.45
CA ALA A 91 -5.53 5.06 -10.65
C ALA A 91 -6.19 3.72 -10.33
N LYS A 92 -7.16 3.30 -11.16
CA LYS A 92 -7.79 1.99 -10.99
C LYS A 92 -6.76 0.88 -11.14
N GLY A 93 -6.81 -0.08 -10.20
CA GLY A 93 -5.90 -1.21 -10.19
C GLY A 93 -4.51 -0.90 -9.63
N PHE A 94 -4.29 0.32 -9.13
CA PHE A 94 -3.04 0.70 -8.51
C PHE A 94 -3.08 0.46 -7.00
N PHE A 95 -2.04 -0.18 -6.50
CA PHE A 95 -1.71 -0.25 -5.08
C PHE A 95 -0.85 0.96 -4.71
N GLY A 96 -1.14 1.58 -3.59
CA GLY A 96 -0.39 2.71 -3.02
C GLY A 96 -1.26 3.96 -2.92
N PRO A 97 -0.78 4.95 -2.16
CA PRO A 97 0.41 4.94 -1.32
C PRO A 97 0.29 4.01 -0.11
N THR A 98 1.42 3.72 0.49
CA THR A 98 1.51 2.95 1.73
C THR A 98 2.60 3.53 2.64
N GLY A 99 2.34 3.57 3.93
CA GLY A 99 3.30 4.09 4.88
C GLY A 99 3.07 3.56 6.29
N VAL A 100 4.16 3.46 7.04
CA VAL A 100 4.18 2.99 8.42
C VAL A 100 4.84 4.05 9.28
N ASP A 101 4.29 4.28 10.47
CA ASP A 101 4.91 5.17 11.44
C ASP A 101 6.35 4.75 11.68
N GLU A 102 7.25 5.72 11.75
CA GLU A 102 8.70 5.47 11.86
C GLU A 102 9.04 4.56 13.05
N SER A 103 8.36 4.72 14.17
CA SER A 103 8.55 3.91 15.38
C SER A 103 8.17 2.44 15.21
N MET A 104 7.38 2.11 14.18
CA MET A 104 6.85 0.77 13.93
C MET A 104 7.47 0.09 12.71
N ARG A 105 8.45 0.71 12.07
CA ARG A 105 9.12 0.13 10.88
C ARG A 105 9.94 -1.10 11.27
N GLY A 106 10.08 -2.03 10.32
CA GLY A 106 10.86 -3.24 10.50
C GLY A 106 10.20 -4.33 11.33
N GLN A 107 8.91 -4.18 11.68
CA GLN A 107 8.17 -5.13 12.53
C GLN A 107 7.11 -5.94 11.76
N GLY A 108 7.00 -5.76 10.45
CA GLY A 108 6.04 -6.49 9.63
C GLY A 108 4.71 -5.79 9.38
N VAL A 109 4.51 -4.58 9.89
CA VAL A 109 3.28 -3.80 9.67
C VAL A 109 3.06 -3.51 8.20
N GLY A 110 4.10 -3.06 7.50
CA GLY A 110 4.03 -2.75 6.06
C GLY A 110 3.70 -3.98 5.22
N GLU A 111 4.27 -5.13 5.54
CA GLU A 111 3.97 -6.38 4.83
C GLU A 111 2.53 -6.82 5.07
N ALA A 112 2.03 -6.74 6.30
CA ALA A 112 0.65 -7.07 6.62
C ALA A 112 -0.33 -6.16 5.87
N LEU A 113 -0.06 -4.86 5.80
CA LEU A 113 -0.85 -3.91 5.02
C LEU A 113 -0.81 -4.22 3.53
N LEU A 114 0.36 -4.56 2.99
CA LEU A 114 0.53 -4.93 1.59
C LEU A 114 -0.38 -6.11 1.22
N PHE A 115 -0.27 -7.21 1.94
CA PHE A 115 -1.03 -8.43 1.61
C PHE A 115 -2.53 -8.26 1.84
N ALA A 116 -2.96 -7.55 2.90
CA ALA A 116 -4.37 -7.26 3.13
C ALA A 116 -4.96 -6.42 1.98
N THR A 117 -4.24 -5.41 1.53
CA THR A 117 -4.67 -4.54 0.44
C THR A 117 -4.71 -5.27 -0.89
N LEU A 118 -3.68 -6.03 -1.24
CA LEU A 118 -3.64 -6.82 -2.48
C LEU A 118 -4.75 -7.88 -2.50
N ARG A 119 -5.01 -8.53 -1.39
CA ARG A 119 -6.13 -9.47 -1.27
C ARG A 119 -7.47 -8.76 -1.45
N GLY A 120 -7.63 -7.57 -0.88
CA GLY A 120 -8.81 -6.74 -1.08
C GLY A 120 -9.02 -6.36 -2.54
N MET A 121 -7.97 -6.07 -3.28
CA MET A 121 -8.03 -5.84 -4.72
C MET A 121 -8.49 -7.08 -5.48
N ARG A 122 -7.95 -8.25 -5.15
CA ARG A 122 -8.37 -9.51 -5.75
C ARG A 122 -9.87 -9.77 -5.52
N GLU A 123 -10.33 -9.57 -4.31
CA GLU A 123 -11.74 -9.73 -3.93
C GLU A 123 -12.65 -8.72 -4.65
N ALA A 124 -12.13 -7.53 -4.99
CA ALA A 124 -12.83 -6.54 -5.78
C ALA A 124 -12.90 -6.89 -7.28
N GLY A 125 -12.24 -7.95 -7.71
CA GLY A 125 -12.31 -8.46 -9.09
C GLY A 125 -11.08 -8.17 -9.94
N TYR A 126 -10.02 -7.60 -9.40
CA TYR A 126 -8.78 -7.38 -10.14
C TYR A 126 -7.98 -8.67 -10.26
N ALA A 127 -7.54 -8.99 -11.48
CA ALA A 127 -6.58 -10.08 -11.72
C ALA A 127 -5.15 -9.62 -11.49
N TYR A 128 -4.88 -8.35 -11.72
CA TYR A 128 -3.56 -7.74 -11.59
C TYR A 128 -3.64 -6.47 -10.77
N ALA A 129 -2.55 -6.16 -10.07
CA ALA A 129 -2.33 -4.87 -9.45
C ALA A 129 -1.06 -4.24 -10.00
N VAL A 130 -1.04 -2.92 -10.07
CA VAL A 130 0.15 -2.16 -10.40
C VAL A 130 0.59 -1.41 -9.14
N ILE A 131 1.86 -1.55 -8.76
CA ILE A 131 2.47 -0.72 -7.73
C ILE A 131 3.15 0.43 -8.45
N GLY A 132 2.55 1.62 -8.36
CA GLY A 132 2.99 2.79 -9.11
C GLY A 132 4.22 3.45 -8.49
N ASP A 133 5.25 3.63 -9.30
CA ASP A 133 6.50 4.32 -8.96
C ASP A 133 7.00 4.01 -7.53
N PRO A 134 7.20 2.75 -7.18
CA PRO A 134 7.62 2.37 -5.83
C PRO A 134 9.04 2.83 -5.55
N GLY A 135 9.26 3.44 -4.38
CA GLY A 135 10.61 3.77 -3.92
C GLY A 135 11.44 2.52 -3.67
N PRO A 136 11.02 1.61 -2.77
CA PRO A 136 11.83 0.44 -2.40
C PRO A 136 11.46 -0.78 -3.28
N ILE A 137 11.80 -0.76 -4.57
CA ILE A 137 11.49 -1.86 -5.50
C ILE A 137 11.93 -3.22 -4.95
N ASP A 138 13.15 -3.32 -4.42
CA ASP A 138 13.68 -4.58 -3.89
C ASP A 138 12.87 -5.11 -2.72
N TRP A 139 12.30 -4.25 -1.91
CA TRP A 139 11.44 -4.64 -0.79
C TRP A 139 10.20 -5.40 -1.29
N TYR A 140 9.59 -4.91 -2.38
CA TYR A 140 8.45 -5.56 -3.01
C TYR A 140 8.84 -6.87 -3.72
N LEU A 141 9.94 -6.86 -4.47
CA LEU A 141 10.39 -8.04 -5.22
C LEU A 141 10.76 -9.21 -4.30
N LYS A 142 11.22 -8.92 -3.09
CA LYS A 142 11.50 -9.97 -2.09
C LYS A 142 10.23 -10.62 -1.54
N ARG A 143 9.10 -9.93 -1.58
CA ARG A 143 7.83 -10.37 -1.00
C ARG A 143 6.83 -10.85 -2.01
N LEU A 144 6.93 -10.36 -3.22
CA LEU A 144 5.98 -10.62 -4.30
C LEU A 144 6.71 -11.19 -5.52
N ASP A 145 6.05 -12.10 -6.21
CA ASP A 145 6.46 -12.51 -7.54
C ASP A 145 5.93 -11.47 -8.55
N ALA A 146 6.63 -10.34 -8.60
CA ALA A 146 6.26 -9.17 -9.40
C ALA A 146 7.33 -8.90 -10.45
N MET A 147 6.95 -8.15 -11.49
CA MET A 147 7.85 -7.75 -12.56
C MET A 147 7.78 -6.25 -12.80
N ILE A 148 8.90 -5.67 -13.20
CA ILE A 148 8.96 -4.26 -13.57
C ILE A 148 8.33 -4.08 -14.95
N ILE A 149 7.41 -3.13 -15.08
CA ILE A 149 6.81 -2.77 -16.36
C ILE A 149 7.79 -1.85 -17.10
N PRO A 150 8.26 -2.22 -18.29
CA PRO A 150 9.18 -1.38 -19.04
C PRO A 150 8.59 -0.01 -19.39
N LYS A 151 9.42 1.03 -19.35
CA LYS A 151 9.06 2.40 -19.75
C LYS A 151 7.92 3.01 -18.91
N SER A 152 7.79 2.61 -17.67
CA SER A 152 6.71 3.07 -16.79
C SER A 152 7.16 4.09 -15.73
N SER A 153 8.37 4.63 -15.84
CA SER A 153 8.82 5.71 -14.95
C SER A 153 8.98 7.01 -15.75
N PRO A 154 8.43 8.13 -15.30
CA PRO A 154 7.62 8.37 -14.12
C PRO A 154 6.16 7.91 -14.26
N GLY A 155 5.79 7.30 -15.39
CA GLY A 155 4.48 6.72 -15.62
C GLY A 155 3.37 7.77 -15.65
N ILE A 156 2.29 7.49 -14.94
CA ILE A 156 1.12 8.37 -14.87
C ILE A 156 1.41 9.71 -14.16
N TYR A 157 2.52 9.78 -13.42
CA TYR A 157 2.89 10.99 -12.67
C TYR A 157 3.62 12.03 -13.54
N ARG A 158 3.82 11.75 -14.81
CA ARG A 158 4.47 12.68 -15.74
C ARG A 158 3.69 13.99 -15.84
N GLY A 159 4.38 15.10 -15.56
CA GLY A 159 3.80 16.44 -15.64
C GLY A 159 2.89 16.81 -14.47
N MET A 160 2.88 16.02 -13.41
CA MET A 160 2.14 16.34 -12.17
C MET A 160 2.69 17.61 -11.53
N LEU A 161 1.81 18.43 -10.94
CA LEU A 161 2.15 19.67 -10.24
C LEU A 161 3.01 19.44 -9.01
#